data_a6b8a43710a054c050028468acff35de
#
_entry.id   a6b8a43710a054c050028468acff35de
#
_cell.length_a   1.000
_cell.length_b   1.000
_cell.length_c   1.000
_cell.angle_alpha   90.00
_cell.angle_beta   90.00
_cell.angle_gamma   90.00
#
_symmetry.space_group_name_H-M   'P 1'
#
loop_
_entity.id
_entity.type
_entity.pdbx_description
1 polymer ?
#
loop_
_entity_poly.entity_id
_entity_poly.type
_entity_poly.pdbx_seq_one_letter_code
_entity_poly.pdbx_strand_id
1 'polypeptide(L)'
;MISRPILALAAASFGIGTTEFVIMGLLPDVAGSLHVTIPQAGYLVSGYAMGVVVGAPIVAIATAGLPRKTALLALMAVFIIGNLGCALAPTYGLLMAARILTAFAHGAFFGIGAVVASDLVAREQRAQAISLMFAGLTLANVLGVPFGTALGQAAGWRAAFWAVVAIGVIAGLAIIRYIPTGLPGSRGGLAREFRALGRWPALLPMVISTLASVSMFSLFTYITPLLEDVTGISPRGVTGVLLMIGIGLTVGNLLGGRLADRNLLRTLVGGFAGLIAVLVVLFFASRSIVPTLPLLILWGGLAFALVSPLQIWVVDAATDAPNLASTLNQGAFNLGNATGAWLGGVALTAGASYRQLPLLGALVAAIALAFTLTTLVNPRVMPVQIRPAD
;
A
#
# COMPACT_ATOMS: atom_id res chain seq x y z
N MET A 1 -11.50 11.83 22.68
CA MET A 1 -12.11 10.49 22.45
C MET A 1 -12.20 10.24 20.96
N ILE A 2 -11.79 9.07 20.46
CA ILE A 2 -11.91 8.69 19.05
C ILE A 2 -13.40 8.64 18.69
N SER A 3 -13.84 9.37 17.67
CA SER A 3 -15.25 9.41 17.30
C SER A 3 -15.69 8.13 16.57
N ARG A 4 -16.90 7.64 16.83
CA ARG A 4 -17.44 6.41 16.21
C ARG A 4 -17.42 6.44 14.67
N PRO A 5 -17.71 7.57 13.99
CA PRO A 5 -17.57 7.67 12.55
C PRO A 5 -16.15 7.37 12.06
N ILE A 6 -15.12 7.89 12.74
CA ILE A 6 -13.72 7.65 12.35
C ILE A 6 -13.36 6.17 12.54
N LEU A 7 -13.85 5.52 13.60
CA LEU A 7 -13.67 4.07 13.79
C LEU A 7 -14.33 3.25 12.68
N ALA A 8 -15.51 3.67 12.18
CA ALA A 8 -16.15 3.00 11.05
C ALA A 8 -15.29 3.08 9.76
N LEU A 9 -14.70 4.26 9.50
CA LEU A 9 -13.78 4.43 8.38
C LEU A 9 -12.46 3.62 8.57
N ALA A 10 -11.93 3.57 9.79
CA ALA A 10 -10.74 2.77 10.11
C ALA A 10 -11.00 1.26 9.95
N ALA A 11 -12.19 0.77 10.34
CA ALA A 11 -12.58 -0.63 10.12
C ALA A 11 -12.67 -0.99 8.64
N ALA A 12 -13.21 -0.09 7.81
CA ALA A 12 -13.21 -0.27 6.36
C ALA A 12 -11.78 -0.26 5.77
N SER A 13 -10.92 0.67 6.22
CA SER A 13 -9.51 0.72 5.84
C SER A 13 -8.76 -0.55 6.24
N PHE A 14 -9.06 -1.13 7.40
CA PHE A 14 -8.52 -2.42 7.83
C PHE A 14 -8.93 -3.56 6.88
N GLY A 15 -10.19 -3.63 6.48
CA GLY A 15 -10.66 -4.63 5.51
C GLY A 15 -9.99 -4.48 4.15
N ILE A 16 -9.87 -3.24 3.66
CA ILE A 16 -9.23 -2.92 2.38
C ILE A 16 -7.74 -3.29 2.42
N GLY A 17 -7.02 -2.94 3.48
CA GLY A 17 -5.61 -3.32 3.61
C GLY A 17 -5.41 -4.83 3.75
N THR A 18 -6.31 -5.51 4.47
CA THR A 18 -6.23 -6.96 4.61
C THR A 18 -6.38 -7.65 3.25
N THR A 19 -7.38 -7.30 2.44
CA THR A 19 -7.55 -7.92 1.11
C THR A 19 -6.41 -7.59 0.15
N GLU A 20 -5.81 -6.40 0.25
CA GLU A 20 -4.68 -6.01 -0.58
C GLU A 20 -3.48 -6.93 -0.37
N PHE A 21 -3.09 -7.15 0.90
CA PHE A 21 -1.81 -7.75 1.24
C PHE A 21 -1.89 -9.23 1.63
N VAL A 22 -3.03 -9.76 2.05
CA VAL A 22 -3.16 -11.16 2.54
C VAL A 22 -2.76 -12.19 1.49
N ILE A 23 -2.93 -11.88 0.21
CA ILE A 23 -2.60 -12.78 -0.89
C ILE A 23 -1.09 -13.10 -0.97
N MET A 24 -0.22 -12.20 -0.48
CA MET A 24 1.22 -12.42 -0.45
C MET A 24 1.61 -13.51 0.54
N GLY A 25 0.86 -13.61 1.66
CA GLY A 25 1.01 -14.69 2.62
C GLY A 25 0.46 -16.05 2.13
N LEU A 26 -0.43 -16.03 1.14
CA LEU A 26 -1.13 -17.20 0.61
C LEU A 26 -0.75 -17.53 -0.84
N LEU A 27 0.32 -16.92 -1.35
CA LEU A 27 0.68 -17.03 -2.77
C LEU A 27 0.90 -18.48 -3.22
N PRO A 28 1.63 -19.35 -2.47
CA PRO A 28 1.80 -20.76 -2.83
C PRO A 28 0.46 -21.53 -2.81
N ASP A 29 -0.40 -21.28 -1.80
CA ASP A 29 -1.70 -21.95 -1.66
C ASP A 29 -2.63 -21.63 -2.84
N VAL A 30 -2.66 -20.35 -3.27
CA VAL A 30 -3.43 -19.90 -4.43
C VAL A 30 -2.88 -20.50 -5.71
N ALA A 31 -1.56 -20.49 -5.89
CA ALA A 31 -0.90 -21.04 -7.08
C ALA A 31 -1.18 -22.52 -7.22
N GLY A 32 -0.99 -23.31 -6.16
CA GLY A 32 -1.26 -24.73 -6.13
C GLY A 32 -2.74 -25.07 -6.38
N SER A 33 -3.65 -24.35 -5.72
CA SER A 33 -5.10 -24.57 -5.85
C SER A 33 -5.67 -24.25 -7.24
N LEU A 34 -5.11 -23.26 -7.93
CA LEU A 34 -5.56 -22.80 -9.26
C LEU A 34 -4.69 -23.36 -10.39
N HIS A 35 -3.71 -24.21 -10.08
CA HIS A 35 -2.80 -24.84 -11.03
C HIS A 35 -2.05 -23.81 -11.91
N VAL A 36 -1.59 -22.74 -11.29
CA VAL A 36 -0.79 -21.69 -11.95
C VAL A 36 0.60 -21.60 -11.32
N THR A 37 1.54 -20.98 -12.02
CA THR A 37 2.89 -20.75 -11.48
C THR A 37 2.88 -19.66 -10.41
N ILE A 38 3.88 -19.65 -9.53
CA ILE A 38 4.06 -18.58 -8.52
C ILE A 38 4.14 -17.18 -9.18
N PRO A 39 4.90 -16.96 -10.28
CA PRO A 39 4.86 -15.69 -11.00
C PRO A 39 3.47 -15.29 -11.48
N GLN A 40 2.69 -16.23 -12.04
CA GLN A 40 1.31 -15.97 -12.44
C GLN A 40 0.43 -15.58 -11.24
N ALA A 41 0.54 -16.29 -10.11
CA ALA A 41 -0.16 -15.91 -8.88
C ALA A 41 0.26 -14.51 -8.40
N GLY A 42 1.55 -14.15 -8.51
CA GLY A 42 2.05 -12.81 -8.20
C GLY A 42 1.41 -11.69 -9.02
N TYR A 43 1.00 -11.97 -10.27
CA TYR A 43 0.27 -10.99 -11.09
C TYR A 43 -1.12 -10.63 -10.54
N LEU A 44 -1.68 -11.41 -9.60
CA LEU A 44 -2.89 -11.00 -8.87
C LEU A 44 -2.65 -9.75 -7.99
N VAL A 45 -1.42 -9.56 -7.51
CA VAL A 45 -1.00 -8.34 -6.80
C VAL A 45 -0.90 -7.18 -7.79
N SER A 46 -0.24 -7.40 -8.94
CA SER A 46 -0.12 -6.38 -10.00
C SER A 46 -1.48 -5.94 -10.53
N GLY A 47 -2.38 -6.90 -10.80
CA GLY A 47 -3.73 -6.62 -11.30
C GLY A 47 -4.56 -5.81 -10.30
N TYR A 48 -4.48 -6.15 -9.02
CA TYR A 48 -5.14 -5.37 -7.96
C TYR A 48 -4.59 -3.93 -7.90
N ALA A 49 -3.28 -3.78 -7.78
CA ALA A 49 -2.66 -2.46 -7.65
C ALA A 49 -2.88 -1.59 -8.89
N MET A 50 -2.84 -2.17 -10.10
CA MET A 50 -3.20 -1.46 -11.33
C MET A 50 -4.69 -1.10 -11.35
N GLY A 51 -5.56 -1.98 -10.83
CA GLY A 51 -6.98 -1.71 -10.61
C GLY A 51 -7.21 -0.49 -9.70
N VAL A 52 -6.38 -0.30 -8.67
CA VAL A 52 -6.42 0.90 -7.82
C VAL A 52 -6.04 2.14 -8.63
N VAL A 53 -4.94 2.08 -9.39
CA VAL A 53 -4.44 3.23 -10.19
C VAL A 53 -5.49 3.70 -11.20
N VAL A 54 -6.10 2.77 -11.92
CA VAL A 54 -7.08 3.09 -12.98
C VAL A 54 -8.47 3.32 -12.38
N GLY A 55 -8.86 2.52 -11.39
CA GLY A 55 -10.19 2.55 -10.80
C GLY A 55 -10.44 3.79 -9.96
N ALA A 56 -9.45 4.26 -9.19
CA ALA A 56 -9.63 5.40 -8.30
C ALA A 56 -10.16 6.67 -9.00
N PRO A 57 -9.58 7.15 -10.11
CA PRO A 57 -10.10 8.32 -10.82
C PRO A 57 -11.48 8.06 -11.46
N ILE A 58 -11.69 6.88 -12.05
CA ILE A 58 -12.98 6.51 -12.68
C ILE A 58 -14.09 6.55 -11.64
N VAL A 59 -13.88 5.91 -10.50
CA VAL A 59 -14.88 5.80 -9.45
C VAL A 59 -15.06 7.13 -8.72
N ALA A 60 -13.99 7.92 -8.53
CA ALA A 60 -14.09 9.28 -7.97
C ALA A 60 -14.98 10.17 -8.84
N ILE A 61 -14.85 10.12 -10.18
CA ILE A 61 -15.70 10.85 -11.12
C ILE A 61 -17.15 10.32 -11.06
N ALA A 62 -17.33 9.02 -11.10
CA ALA A 62 -18.67 8.39 -11.10
C ALA A 62 -19.45 8.67 -9.81
N THR A 63 -18.76 8.85 -8.68
CA THR A 63 -19.37 9.10 -7.37
C THR A 63 -19.39 10.57 -6.96
N ALA A 64 -18.79 11.48 -7.73
CA ALA A 64 -18.62 12.90 -7.37
C ALA A 64 -19.94 13.62 -7.02
N GLY A 65 -21.02 13.31 -7.74
CA GLY A 65 -22.36 13.89 -7.51
C GLY A 65 -23.14 13.25 -6.37
N LEU A 66 -22.70 12.13 -5.83
CA LEU A 66 -23.40 11.41 -4.77
C LEU A 66 -23.13 12.05 -3.40
N PRO A 67 -24.12 12.04 -2.48
CA PRO A 67 -23.85 12.31 -1.07
C PRO A 67 -22.74 11.39 -0.56
N ARG A 68 -21.80 11.91 0.24
CA ARG A 68 -20.58 11.19 0.65
C ARG A 68 -20.86 9.84 1.34
N LYS A 69 -21.89 9.80 2.20
CA LYS A 69 -22.31 8.54 2.82
C LYS A 69 -22.75 7.49 1.79
N THR A 70 -23.54 7.92 0.80
CA THR A 70 -24.00 7.03 -0.29
C THR A 70 -22.81 6.53 -1.12
N ALA A 71 -21.86 7.41 -1.45
CA ALA A 71 -20.64 7.02 -2.15
C ALA A 71 -19.82 5.99 -1.35
N LEU A 72 -19.58 6.21 -0.06
CA LEU A 72 -18.88 5.26 0.80
C LEU A 72 -19.57 3.89 0.86
N LEU A 73 -20.91 3.87 0.96
CA LEU A 73 -21.70 2.64 0.99
C LEU A 73 -21.66 1.90 -0.35
N ALA A 74 -21.72 2.63 -1.48
CA ALA A 74 -21.57 2.04 -2.81
C ALA A 74 -20.18 1.40 -2.97
N LEU A 75 -19.12 2.07 -2.50
CA LEU A 75 -17.77 1.53 -2.51
C LEU A 75 -17.63 0.29 -1.63
N MET A 76 -18.23 0.29 -0.43
CA MET A 76 -18.26 -0.90 0.43
C MET A 76 -19.05 -2.04 -0.19
N ALA A 77 -20.13 -1.78 -0.92
CA ALA A 77 -20.85 -2.82 -1.65
C ALA A 77 -19.97 -3.42 -2.76
N VAL A 78 -19.27 -2.61 -3.57
CA VAL A 78 -18.31 -3.09 -4.58
C VAL A 78 -17.19 -3.90 -3.92
N PHE A 79 -16.65 -3.44 -2.79
CA PHE A 79 -15.63 -4.14 -2.01
C PHE A 79 -16.11 -5.52 -1.54
N ILE A 80 -17.31 -5.60 -0.97
CA ILE A 80 -17.92 -6.86 -0.48
C ILE A 80 -18.16 -7.81 -1.66
N ILE A 81 -18.77 -7.34 -2.75
CA ILE A 81 -19.05 -8.15 -3.96
C ILE A 81 -17.75 -8.66 -4.57
N GLY A 82 -16.73 -7.81 -4.68
CA GLY A 82 -15.43 -8.19 -5.21
C GLY A 82 -14.75 -9.26 -4.35
N ASN A 83 -14.75 -9.11 -3.01
CA ASN A 83 -14.16 -10.11 -2.12
C ASN A 83 -14.99 -11.41 -2.06
N LEU A 84 -16.31 -11.34 -2.19
CA LEU A 84 -17.16 -12.51 -2.39
C LEU A 84 -16.79 -13.23 -3.69
N GLY A 85 -16.57 -12.48 -4.77
CA GLY A 85 -16.05 -13.02 -6.03
C GLY A 85 -14.68 -13.69 -5.84
N CYS A 86 -13.77 -13.12 -5.05
CA CYS A 86 -12.49 -13.75 -4.72
C CYS A 86 -12.68 -15.06 -3.94
N ALA A 87 -13.57 -15.07 -2.93
CA ALA A 87 -13.84 -16.26 -2.12
C ALA A 87 -14.48 -17.41 -2.92
N LEU A 88 -15.26 -17.09 -3.93
CA LEU A 88 -15.98 -18.05 -4.77
C LEU A 88 -15.25 -18.41 -6.08
N ALA A 89 -14.15 -17.73 -6.43
CA ALA A 89 -13.47 -17.90 -7.71
C ALA A 89 -12.99 -19.34 -7.97
N PRO A 90 -13.51 -20.04 -8.99
CA PRO A 90 -13.06 -21.39 -9.35
C PRO A 90 -11.83 -21.37 -10.25
N THR A 91 -11.51 -20.24 -10.90
CA THR A 91 -10.40 -20.11 -11.85
C THR A 91 -9.59 -18.86 -11.58
N TYR A 92 -8.33 -18.88 -12.04
CA TYR A 92 -7.41 -17.72 -11.95
C TYR A 92 -7.99 -16.45 -12.60
N GLY A 93 -8.59 -16.57 -13.79
CA GLY A 93 -9.17 -15.42 -14.51
C GLY A 93 -10.32 -14.75 -13.75
N LEU A 94 -11.20 -15.55 -13.13
CA LEU A 94 -12.29 -15.01 -12.28
C LEU A 94 -11.75 -14.39 -10.99
N LEU A 95 -10.72 -15.00 -10.38
CA LEU A 95 -10.05 -14.40 -9.24
C LEU A 95 -9.41 -13.05 -9.60
N MET A 96 -8.72 -12.97 -10.75
CA MET A 96 -8.14 -11.72 -11.24
C MET A 96 -9.20 -10.63 -11.47
N ALA A 97 -10.31 -10.97 -12.13
CA ALA A 97 -11.41 -10.04 -12.36
C ALA A 97 -12.03 -9.54 -11.05
N ALA A 98 -12.25 -10.44 -10.08
CA ALA A 98 -12.77 -10.09 -8.76
C ALA A 98 -11.79 -9.18 -7.99
N ARG A 99 -10.49 -9.43 -8.07
CA ARG A 99 -9.44 -8.59 -7.48
C ARG A 99 -9.43 -7.19 -8.08
N ILE A 100 -9.53 -7.06 -9.40
CA ILE A 100 -9.61 -5.76 -10.09
C ILE A 100 -10.89 -5.01 -9.68
N LEU A 101 -12.03 -5.70 -9.61
CA LEU A 101 -13.29 -5.11 -9.13
C LEU A 101 -13.14 -4.56 -7.70
N THR A 102 -12.56 -5.35 -6.80
CA THR A 102 -12.30 -4.93 -5.40
C THR A 102 -11.39 -3.70 -5.34
N ALA A 103 -10.37 -3.65 -6.20
CA ALA A 103 -9.40 -2.57 -6.25
C ALA A 103 -10.02 -1.22 -6.66
N PHE A 104 -11.09 -1.21 -7.45
CA PHE A 104 -11.80 0.01 -7.83
C PHE A 104 -12.40 0.74 -6.63
N ALA A 105 -12.85 -0.01 -5.62
CA ALA A 105 -13.35 0.59 -4.38
C ALA A 105 -12.22 1.18 -3.51
N HIS A 106 -11.02 0.60 -3.55
CA HIS A 106 -9.90 0.94 -2.66
C HIS A 106 -9.50 2.42 -2.76
N GLY A 107 -9.02 2.86 -3.93
CA GLY A 107 -8.46 4.21 -4.07
C GLY A 107 -9.51 5.32 -3.84
N ALA A 108 -10.73 5.12 -4.35
CA ALA A 108 -11.83 6.07 -4.15
C ALA A 108 -12.29 6.12 -2.69
N PHE A 109 -12.28 4.97 -1.98
CA PHE A 109 -12.63 4.92 -0.56
C PHE A 109 -11.71 5.79 0.29
N PHE A 110 -10.39 5.67 0.09
CA PHE A 110 -9.42 6.48 0.85
C PHE A 110 -9.56 7.97 0.54
N GLY A 111 -9.80 8.35 -0.71
CA GLY A 111 -10.04 9.74 -1.09
C GLY A 111 -11.28 10.34 -0.43
N ILE A 112 -12.44 9.70 -0.60
CA ILE A 112 -13.72 10.17 -0.03
C ILE A 112 -13.70 10.06 1.49
N GLY A 113 -13.17 8.97 2.04
CA GLY A 113 -13.08 8.72 3.47
C GLY A 113 -12.23 9.76 4.20
N ALA A 114 -11.09 10.18 3.61
CA ALA A 114 -10.24 11.23 4.18
C ALA A 114 -10.98 12.58 4.27
N VAL A 115 -11.75 12.92 3.24
CA VAL A 115 -12.58 14.14 3.27
C VAL A 115 -13.68 14.02 4.33
N VAL A 116 -14.38 12.89 4.38
CA VAL A 116 -15.43 12.67 5.42
C VAL A 116 -14.81 12.71 6.82
N ALA A 117 -13.65 12.08 7.03
CA ALA A 117 -12.96 12.13 8.31
C ALA A 117 -12.63 13.57 8.72
N SER A 118 -12.18 14.40 7.77
CA SER A 118 -11.85 15.80 8.03
C SER A 118 -13.07 16.68 8.29
N ASP A 119 -14.19 16.41 7.61
CA ASP A 119 -15.42 17.19 7.74
C ASP A 119 -16.18 16.90 9.06
N LEU A 120 -15.89 15.78 9.71
CA LEU A 120 -16.54 15.35 10.96
C LEU A 120 -15.86 15.85 12.23
N VAL A 121 -14.77 16.60 12.12
CA VAL A 121 -13.98 17.10 13.25
C VAL A 121 -13.62 18.57 13.09
N ALA A 122 -13.25 19.24 14.18
CA ALA A 122 -12.72 20.60 14.14
C ALA A 122 -11.43 20.68 13.32
N ARG A 123 -11.12 21.86 12.78
CA ARG A 123 -9.99 22.08 11.84
C ARG A 123 -8.66 21.59 12.40
N GLU A 124 -8.44 21.76 13.68
CA GLU A 124 -7.22 21.40 14.41
C GLU A 124 -7.05 19.87 14.55
N GLN A 125 -8.14 19.10 14.39
CA GLN A 125 -8.17 17.65 14.55
C GLN A 125 -8.23 16.90 13.21
N ARG A 126 -8.27 17.59 12.08
CA ARG A 126 -8.44 16.97 10.74
C ARG A 126 -7.33 15.99 10.41
N ALA A 127 -6.08 16.39 10.62
CA ALA A 127 -4.93 15.51 10.38
C ALA A 127 -4.99 14.25 11.24
N GLN A 128 -5.36 14.38 12.51
CA GLN A 128 -5.52 13.24 13.42
C GLN A 128 -6.64 12.31 12.97
N ALA A 129 -7.79 12.83 12.52
CA ALA A 129 -8.91 12.02 12.05
C ALA A 129 -8.55 11.21 10.80
N ILE A 130 -7.86 11.84 9.83
CA ILE A 130 -7.35 11.17 8.63
C ILE A 130 -6.32 10.09 9.02
N SER A 131 -5.38 10.40 9.90
CA SER A 131 -4.38 9.44 10.39
C SER A 131 -5.02 8.22 11.07
N LEU A 132 -6.08 8.43 11.86
CA LEU A 132 -6.82 7.34 12.51
C LEU A 132 -7.56 6.45 11.50
N MET A 133 -8.10 7.02 10.42
CA MET A 133 -8.66 6.23 9.33
C MET A 133 -7.58 5.36 8.67
N PHE A 134 -6.41 5.95 8.34
CA PHE A 134 -5.28 5.21 7.74
C PHE A 134 -4.62 4.22 8.72
N ALA A 135 -4.78 4.40 10.03
CA ALA A 135 -4.32 3.43 11.03
C ALA A 135 -4.95 2.04 10.82
N GLY A 136 -6.16 1.98 10.24
CA GLY A 136 -6.77 0.72 9.82
C GLY A 136 -5.91 -0.05 8.82
N LEU A 137 -5.32 0.64 7.82
CA LEU A 137 -4.41 0.03 6.84
C LEU A 137 -3.12 -0.50 7.49
N THR A 138 -2.56 0.28 8.42
CA THR A 138 -1.37 -0.16 9.18
C THR A 138 -1.69 -1.39 10.04
N LEU A 139 -2.85 -1.39 10.70
CA LEU A 139 -3.31 -2.51 11.51
C LEU A 139 -3.58 -3.76 10.65
N ALA A 140 -4.00 -3.59 9.39
CA ALA A 140 -4.15 -4.70 8.45
C ALA A 140 -2.81 -5.40 8.18
N ASN A 141 -1.71 -4.67 8.06
CA ASN A 141 -0.38 -5.27 7.90
C ASN A 141 0.07 -6.03 9.15
N VAL A 142 -0.25 -5.53 10.36
CA VAL A 142 0.17 -6.16 11.62
C VAL A 142 -0.70 -7.35 12.00
N LEU A 143 -2.01 -7.26 11.79
CA LEU A 143 -2.97 -8.28 12.22
C LEU A 143 -3.70 -8.95 11.06
N GLY A 144 -4.21 -8.16 10.10
CA GLY A 144 -5.04 -8.66 9.00
C GLY A 144 -4.30 -9.67 8.12
N VAL A 145 -3.07 -9.35 7.73
CA VAL A 145 -2.25 -10.22 6.86
C VAL A 145 -1.84 -11.50 7.59
N PRO A 146 -1.22 -11.47 8.78
CA PRO A 146 -0.84 -12.69 9.48
C PRO A 146 -2.04 -13.58 9.84
N PHE A 147 -3.10 -13.00 10.42
CA PHE A 147 -4.29 -13.79 10.78
C PHE A 147 -5.04 -14.31 9.56
N GLY A 148 -5.13 -13.53 8.48
CA GLY A 148 -5.70 -13.97 7.21
C GLY A 148 -4.88 -15.09 6.57
N THR A 149 -3.54 -15.02 6.65
CA THR A 149 -2.64 -16.10 6.20
C THR A 149 -2.84 -17.36 7.04
N ALA A 150 -2.85 -17.24 8.37
CA ALA A 150 -3.10 -18.41 9.25
C ALA A 150 -4.46 -19.06 8.98
N LEU A 151 -5.50 -18.25 8.81
CA LEU A 151 -6.84 -18.74 8.46
C LEU A 151 -6.84 -19.44 7.10
N GLY A 152 -6.18 -18.85 6.10
CA GLY A 152 -6.08 -19.41 4.76
C GLY A 152 -5.31 -20.73 4.73
N GLN A 153 -4.23 -20.84 5.50
CA GLN A 153 -3.47 -22.08 5.66
C GLN A 153 -4.27 -23.18 6.40
N ALA A 154 -5.11 -22.80 7.38
CA ALA A 154 -5.89 -23.76 8.17
C ALA A 154 -7.16 -24.25 7.47
N ALA A 155 -7.86 -23.36 6.73
CA ALA A 155 -9.18 -23.62 6.16
C ALA A 155 -9.26 -23.39 4.63
N GLY A 156 -8.09 -23.26 3.97
CA GLY A 156 -7.97 -22.94 2.55
C GLY A 156 -7.97 -21.44 2.30
N TRP A 157 -7.21 -20.98 1.31
CA TRP A 157 -6.99 -19.56 1.01
C TRP A 157 -8.27 -18.74 0.83
N ARG A 158 -9.36 -19.38 0.38
CA ARG A 158 -10.68 -18.76 0.23
C ARG A 158 -11.27 -18.27 1.55
N ALA A 159 -10.94 -18.92 2.67
CA ALA A 159 -11.42 -18.55 4.01
C ALA A 159 -10.93 -17.13 4.40
N ALA A 160 -9.74 -16.72 3.98
CA ALA A 160 -9.25 -15.38 4.21
C ALA A 160 -10.14 -14.32 3.53
N PHE A 161 -10.61 -14.57 2.30
CA PHE A 161 -11.52 -13.65 1.60
C PHE A 161 -12.92 -13.65 2.20
N TRP A 162 -13.42 -14.79 2.72
CA TRP A 162 -14.67 -14.83 3.51
C TRP A 162 -14.56 -13.99 4.78
N ALA A 163 -13.43 -14.03 5.49
CA ALA A 163 -13.19 -13.17 6.65
C ALA A 163 -13.20 -11.68 6.25
N VAL A 164 -12.59 -11.33 5.11
CA VAL A 164 -12.62 -9.95 4.57
C VAL A 164 -14.05 -9.53 4.20
N VAL A 165 -14.86 -10.41 3.62
CA VAL A 165 -16.31 -10.14 3.38
C VAL A 165 -17.01 -9.81 4.69
N ALA A 166 -16.80 -10.59 5.75
CA ALA A 166 -17.39 -10.33 7.07
C ALA A 166 -16.94 -8.96 7.64
N ILE A 167 -15.65 -8.65 7.54
CA ILE A 167 -15.11 -7.33 7.94
C ILE A 167 -15.77 -6.21 7.12
N GLY A 168 -15.91 -6.39 5.81
CA GLY A 168 -16.57 -5.44 4.91
C GLY A 168 -18.03 -5.17 5.29
N VAL A 169 -18.77 -6.24 5.61
CA VAL A 169 -20.17 -6.12 6.09
C VAL A 169 -20.23 -5.34 7.41
N ILE A 170 -19.38 -5.68 8.39
CA ILE A 170 -19.31 -4.97 9.67
C ILE A 170 -18.97 -3.49 9.47
N ALA A 171 -18.00 -3.19 8.61
CA ALA A 171 -17.62 -1.81 8.28
C ALA A 171 -18.75 -1.06 7.56
N GLY A 172 -19.45 -1.71 6.62
CA GLY A 172 -20.62 -1.15 5.94
C GLY A 172 -21.75 -0.81 6.90
N LEU A 173 -22.08 -1.73 7.82
CA LEU A 173 -23.07 -1.49 8.87
C LEU A 173 -22.65 -0.35 9.83
N ALA A 174 -21.36 -0.28 10.17
CA ALA A 174 -20.83 0.81 10.96
C ALA A 174 -20.94 2.17 10.23
N ILE A 175 -20.68 2.21 8.91
CA ILE A 175 -20.88 3.41 8.08
C ILE A 175 -22.36 3.80 8.05
N ILE A 176 -23.28 2.85 7.85
CA ILE A 176 -24.73 3.10 7.91
C ILE A 176 -25.12 3.73 9.26
N ARG A 177 -24.59 3.20 10.36
CA ARG A 177 -25.00 3.59 11.72
C ARG A 177 -24.38 4.91 12.19
N TYR A 178 -23.11 5.16 11.81
CA TYR A 178 -22.32 6.23 12.44
C TYR A 178 -21.97 7.40 11.51
N ILE A 179 -21.90 7.22 10.19
CA ILE A 179 -21.67 8.35 9.28
C ILE A 179 -23.00 9.13 9.12
N PRO A 180 -23.01 10.45 9.38
CA PRO A 180 -24.21 11.26 9.24
C PRO A 180 -24.68 11.33 7.78
N THR A 181 -25.99 11.46 7.59
CA THR A 181 -26.59 11.80 6.30
C THR A 181 -26.44 13.30 6.01
N GLY A 182 -26.48 13.69 4.75
CA GLY A 182 -26.47 15.11 4.38
C GLY A 182 -25.08 15.70 4.11
N LEU A 183 -24.00 14.92 4.20
CA LEU A 183 -22.68 15.37 3.74
C LEU A 183 -22.71 15.51 2.20
N PRO A 184 -22.48 16.74 1.64
CA PRO A 184 -22.61 16.98 0.21
C PRO A 184 -21.51 16.26 -0.58
N GLY A 185 -21.79 15.93 -1.84
CA GLY A 185 -20.79 15.45 -2.79
C GLY A 185 -19.78 16.53 -3.18
N SER A 186 -18.74 16.13 -3.92
CA SER A 186 -17.74 17.08 -4.44
C SER A 186 -18.34 17.88 -5.60
N ARG A 187 -18.23 19.20 -5.55
CA ARG A 187 -18.60 20.09 -6.67
C ARG A 187 -17.31 20.55 -7.35
N GLY A 188 -16.88 19.85 -8.38
CA GLY A 188 -16.01 20.30 -9.47
C GLY A 188 -14.69 21.00 -9.17
N GLY A 189 -13.71 20.74 -10.00
CA GLY A 189 -12.39 21.41 -9.96
C GLY A 189 -11.22 20.51 -10.40
N LEU A 190 -11.43 19.23 -10.51
CA LEU A 190 -10.40 18.23 -10.81
C LEU A 190 -9.52 18.58 -12.02
N ALA A 191 -10.11 19.07 -13.13
CA ALA A 191 -9.34 19.39 -14.34
C ALA A 191 -8.36 20.57 -14.16
N ARG A 192 -8.67 21.53 -13.27
CA ARG A 192 -7.78 22.64 -12.94
C ARG A 192 -6.63 22.18 -12.03
N GLU A 193 -6.96 21.34 -11.06
CA GLU A 193 -6.00 20.75 -10.12
C GLU A 193 -5.01 19.83 -10.84
N PHE A 194 -5.47 19.00 -11.80
CA PHE A 194 -4.61 18.15 -12.64
C PHE A 194 -3.57 18.94 -13.44
N ARG A 195 -3.93 20.13 -13.94
CA ARG A 195 -2.99 20.99 -14.67
C ARG A 195 -1.89 21.57 -13.78
N ALA A 196 -2.18 21.82 -12.52
CA ALA A 196 -1.19 22.33 -11.56
C ALA A 196 -0.10 21.29 -11.23
N LEU A 197 -0.41 20.00 -11.31
CA LEU A 197 0.48 18.89 -10.97
C LEU A 197 1.40 18.44 -12.10
N GLY A 198 1.17 18.86 -13.34
CA GLY A 198 2.04 18.53 -14.49
C GLY A 198 3.42 19.16 -14.48
N ARG A 199 3.83 19.80 -13.37
CA ARG A 199 5.14 20.45 -13.23
C ARG A 199 6.16 19.50 -12.63
N TRP A 200 7.37 19.46 -13.18
CA TRP A 200 8.47 18.58 -12.77
C TRP A 200 8.74 18.54 -11.25
N PRO A 201 8.69 19.67 -10.51
CA PRO A 201 8.90 19.64 -9.06
C PRO A 201 7.91 18.76 -8.28
N ALA A 202 6.67 18.62 -8.76
CA ALA A 202 5.66 17.74 -8.15
C ALA A 202 5.77 16.28 -8.65
N LEU A 203 6.22 16.08 -9.90
CA LEU A 203 6.34 14.74 -10.49
C LEU A 203 7.53 13.95 -9.95
N LEU A 204 8.66 14.59 -9.69
CA LEU A 204 9.87 13.92 -9.23
C LEU A 204 9.65 13.11 -7.94
N PRO A 205 9.10 13.67 -6.85
CA PRO A 205 8.84 12.88 -5.65
C PRO A 205 7.81 11.77 -5.88
N MET A 206 6.86 11.91 -6.81
CA MET A 206 5.93 10.82 -7.19
C MET A 206 6.67 9.69 -7.92
N VAL A 207 7.62 10.01 -8.81
CA VAL A 207 8.48 8.99 -9.45
C VAL A 207 9.31 8.25 -8.40
N ILE A 208 9.87 8.96 -7.43
CA ILE A 208 10.65 8.34 -6.34
C ILE A 208 9.74 7.47 -5.46
N SER A 209 8.49 7.90 -5.18
CA SER A 209 7.48 7.09 -4.48
C SER A 209 7.17 5.79 -5.24
N THR A 210 7.00 5.88 -6.56
CA THR A 210 6.81 4.71 -7.42
C THR A 210 8.00 3.76 -7.30
N LEU A 211 9.24 4.25 -7.45
CA LEU A 211 10.45 3.44 -7.36
C LEU A 211 10.64 2.81 -5.97
N ALA A 212 10.33 3.53 -4.89
CA ALA A 212 10.35 2.98 -3.53
C ALA A 212 9.41 1.78 -3.40
N SER A 213 8.19 1.89 -3.95
CA SER A 213 7.22 0.80 -3.98
C SER A 213 7.64 -0.34 -4.89
N VAL A 214 8.21 -0.07 -6.06
CA VAL A 214 8.77 -1.11 -6.94
C VAL A 214 9.83 -1.92 -6.20
N SER A 215 10.76 -1.24 -5.51
CA SER A 215 11.79 -1.90 -4.70
C SER A 215 11.20 -2.81 -3.64
N MET A 216 10.15 -2.37 -2.95
CA MET A 216 9.51 -3.15 -1.90
C MET A 216 8.73 -4.33 -2.47
N PHE A 217 7.87 -4.11 -3.46
CA PHE A 217 6.92 -5.13 -3.94
C PHE A 217 7.54 -6.16 -4.86
N SER A 218 8.71 -5.90 -5.45
CA SER A 218 9.51 -6.92 -6.15
C SER A 218 9.93 -8.08 -5.23
N LEU A 219 10.09 -7.81 -3.93
CA LEU A 219 10.39 -8.82 -2.91
C LEU A 219 9.13 -9.23 -2.15
N PHE A 220 8.32 -8.26 -1.64
CA PHE A 220 7.21 -8.54 -0.74
C PHE A 220 6.15 -9.44 -1.37
N THR A 221 5.90 -9.31 -2.65
CA THR A 221 4.96 -10.18 -3.38
C THR A 221 5.33 -11.65 -3.28
N TYR A 222 6.63 -11.95 -3.29
CA TYR A 222 7.17 -13.31 -3.30
C TYR A 222 7.83 -13.68 -1.97
N ILE A 223 7.46 -12.99 -0.88
CA ILE A 223 8.08 -13.21 0.45
C ILE A 223 7.84 -14.61 0.96
N THR A 224 6.63 -15.15 0.78
CA THR A 224 6.28 -16.50 1.25
C THR A 224 7.11 -17.58 0.56
N PRO A 225 7.19 -17.65 -0.79
CA PRO A 225 8.11 -18.58 -1.46
C PRO A 225 9.58 -18.41 -1.07
N LEU A 226 10.05 -17.17 -0.85
CA LEU A 226 11.41 -16.96 -0.35
C LEU A 226 11.62 -17.61 1.02
N LEU A 227 10.66 -17.44 1.94
CA LEU A 227 10.73 -17.98 3.29
C LEU A 227 10.64 -19.51 3.30
N GLU A 228 9.78 -20.09 2.49
CA GLU A 228 9.56 -21.53 2.45
C GLU A 228 10.67 -22.24 1.67
N ASP A 229 10.95 -21.85 0.43
CA ASP A 229 11.82 -22.59 -0.49
C ASP A 229 13.31 -22.25 -0.31
N VAL A 230 13.66 -21.05 0.19
CA VAL A 230 15.05 -20.62 0.35
C VAL A 230 15.49 -20.64 1.80
N THR A 231 14.67 -20.09 2.70
CA THR A 231 15.01 -19.97 4.13
C THR A 231 14.66 -21.24 4.90
N GLY A 232 13.73 -22.06 4.39
CA GLY A 232 13.30 -23.31 5.03
C GLY A 232 12.34 -23.09 6.21
N ILE A 233 11.59 -22.00 6.20
CA ILE A 233 10.57 -21.72 7.22
C ILE A 233 9.30 -22.47 6.87
N SER A 234 8.72 -23.17 7.84
CA SER A 234 7.45 -23.88 7.64
C SER A 234 6.32 -22.90 7.32
N PRO A 235 5.26 -23.33 6.60
CA PRO A 235 4.11 -22.46 6.29
C PRO A 235 3.52 -21.79 7.54
N ARG A 236 3.40 -22.51 8.67
CA ARG A 236 2.96 -21.92 9.94
C ARG A 236 3.91 -20.86 10.48
N GLY A 237 5.23 -21.03 10.26
CA GLY A 237 6.26 -20.05 10.65
C GLY A 237 6.16 -18.76 9.84
N VAL A 238 5.74 -18.83 8.57
CA VAL A 238 5.54 -17.67 7.70
C VAL A 238 4.59 -16.66 8.34
N THR A 239 3.49 -17.11 8.93
CA THR A 239 2.54 -16.24 9.66
C THR A 239 3.24 -15.40 10.73
N GLY A 240 4.12 -16.01 11.53
CA GLY A 240 4.91 -15.31 12.55
C GLY A 240 5.88 -14.29 11.96
N VAL A 241 6.53 -14.64 10.85
CA VAL A 241 7.44 -13.72 10.13
C VAL A 241 6.67 -12.52 9.56
N LEU A 242 5.50 -12.75 8.95
CA LEU A 242 4.65 -11.67 8.44
C LEU A 242 4.19 -10.72 9.56
N LEU A 243 3.88 -11.25 10.75
CA LEU A 243 3.58 -10.41 11.92
C LEU A 243 4.78 -9.54 12.31
N MET A 244 5.98 -10.11 12.37
CA MET A 244 7.21 -9.36 12.68
C MET A 244 7.49 -8.29 11.62
N ILE A 245 7.34 -8.62 10.34
CA ILE A 245 7.46 -7.64 9.24
C ILE A 245 6.42 -6.53 9.43
N GLY A 246 5.15 -6.86 9.70
CA GLY A 246 4.08 -5.88 9.95
C GLY A 246 4.41 -4.90 11.09
N ILE A 247 4.99 -5.40 12.18
CA ILE A 247 5.51 -4.57 13.27
C ILE A 247 6.64 -3.66 12.75
N GLY A 248 7.57 -4.21 11.99
CA GLY A 248 8.65 -3.45 11.36
C GLY A 248 8.12 -2.30 10.48
N LEU A 249 7.17 -2.60 9.60
CA LEU A 249 6.47 -1.60 8.74
C LEU A 249 5.88 -0.47 9.58
N THR A 250 5.19 -0.81 10.67
CA THR A 250 4.52 0.17 11.55
C THR A 250 5.53 1.06 12.27
N VAL A 251 6.54 0.48 12.89
CA VAL A 251 7.60 1.22 13.58
C VAL A 251 8.37 2.09 12.60
N GLY A 252 8.69 1.56 11.42
CA GLY A 252 9.38 2.29 10.36
C GLY A 252 8.60 3.52 9.91
N ASN A 253 7.30 3.38 9.63
CA ASN A 253 6.46 4.50 9.22
C ASN A 253 6.41 5.62 10.28
N LEU A 254 6.29 5.25 11.56
CA LEU A 254 6.28 6.21 12.66
C LEU A 254 7.63 6.93 12.83
N LEU A 255 8.73 6.18 12.74
CA LEU A 255 10.08 6.74 12.84
C LEU A 255 10.42 7.60 11.62
N GLY A 256 10.05 7.16 10.43
CA GLY A 256 10.26 7.90 9.18
C GLY A 256 9.62 9.28 9.19
N GLY A 257 8.37 9.37 9.66
CA GLY A 257 7.69 10.67 9.85
C GLY A 257 8.45 11.58 10.82
N ARG A 258 8.82 11.10 12.00
CA ARG A 258 9.57 11.89 13.00
C ARG A 258 10.96 12.32 12.52
N LEU A 259 11.63 11.48 11.75
CA LEU A 259 12.95 11.81 11.18
C LEU A 259 12.81 12.84 10.06
N ALA A 260 11.74 12.74 9.24
CA ALA A 260 11.44 13.72 8.18
C ALA A 260 11.16 15.10 8.75
N ASP A 261 10.47 15.20 9.89
CA ASP A 261 10.23 16.47 10.58
C ASP A 261 11.56 17.19 10.97
N ARG A 262 12.63 16.42 11.22
CA ARG A 262 13.95 16.97 11.52
C ARG A 262 14.75 17.32 10.28
N ASN A 263 14.77 16.42 9.30
CA ASN A 263 15.44 16.65 8.02
C ASN A 263 14.95 15.65 6.96
N LEU A 264 14.07 16.13 6.10
CA LEU A 264 13.43 15.31 5.06
C LEU A 264 14.45 14.62 4.14
N LEU A 265 15.41 15.38 3.61
CA LEU A 265 16.38 14.85 2.64
C LEU A 265 17.34 13.83 3.26
N ARG A 266 17.84 14.10 4.47
CA ARG A 266 18.70 13.12 5.19
C ARG A 266 17.94 11.83 5.48
N THR A 267 16.64 11.93 5.81
CA THR A 267 15.79 10.77 6.06
C THR A 267 15.61 9.94 4.79
N LEU A 268 15.36 10.57 3.64
CA LEU A 268 15.22 9.89 2.35
C LEU A 268 16.54 9.23 1.92
N VAL A 269 17.65 9.99 1.92
CA VAL A 269 18.97 9.45 1.53
C VAL A 269 19.40 8.32 2.45
N GLY A 270 19.31 8.51 3.77
CA GLY A 270 19.66 7.48 4.76
C GLY A 270 18.74 6.25 4.67
N GLY A 271 17.44 6.46 4.46
CA GLY A 271 16.45 5.40 4.27
C GLY A 271 16.74 4.56 3.05
N PHE A 272 16.98 5.17 1.87
CA PHE A 272 17.34 4.42 0.66
C PHE A 272 18.70 3.72 0.78
N ALA A 273 19.72 4.40 1.33
CA ALA A 273 21.03 3.77 1.54
C ALA A 273 20.96 2.55 2.48
N GLY A 274 20.23 2.69 3.59
CA GLY A 274 19.96 1.58 4.51
C GLY A 274 19.17 0.46 3.85
N LEU A 275 18.15 0.78 3.07
CA LEU A 275 17.35 -0.19 2.33
C LEU A 275 18.18 -1.00 1.33
N ILE A 276 19.06 -0.35 0.56
CA ILE A 276 20.00 -1.00 -0.36
C ILE A 276 20.92 -1.95 0.42
N ALA A 277 21.53 -1.47 1.50
CA ALA A 277 22.44 -2.29 2.32
C ALA A 277 21.74 -3.54 2.87
N VAL A 278 20.55 -3.38 3.44
CA VAL A 278 19.76 -4.50 3.98
C VAL A 278 19.37 -5.50 2.90
N LEU A 279 18.94 -5.03 1.73
CA LEU A 279 18.56 -5.92 0.61
C LEU A 279 19.75 -6.69 0.06
N VAL A 280 20.93 -6.05 -0.04
CA VAL A 280 22.16 -6.73 -0.46
C VAL A 280 22.58 -7.78 0.58
N VAL A 281 22.56 -7.45 1.87
CA VAL A 281 22.87 -8.40 2.94
C VAL A 281 21.87 -9.55 2.97
N LEU A 282 20.57 -9.27 2.76
CA LEU A 282 19.52 -10.27 2.72
C LEU A 282 19.73 -11.30 1.60
N PHE A 283 20.26 -10.89 0.43
CA PHE A 283 20.64 -11.84 -0.62
C PHE A 283 21.62 -12.91 -0.11
N PHE A 284 22.63 -12.53 0.69
CA PHE A 284 23.60 -13.49 1.23
C PHE A 284 23.02 -14.28 2.40
N ALA A 285 22.20 -13.64 3.25
CA ALA A 285 21.68 -14.18 4.49
C ALA A 285 20.46 -15.11 4.32
N SER A 286 19.70 -14.99 3.22
CA SER A 286 18.38 -15.60 3.03
C SER A 286 18.33 -17.14 3.15
N ARG A 287 19.47 -17.83 3.09
CA ARG A 287 19.58 -19.29 3.30
C ARG A 287 19.57 -19.71 4.78
N SER A 288 19.61 -18.78 5.71
CA SER A 288 19.65 -19.06 7.15
C SER A 288 18.55 -18.27 7.87
N ILE A 289 17.79 -18.95 8.70
CA ILE A 289 16.68 -18.35 9.47
C ILE A 289 17.17 -17.22 10.37
N VAL A 290 18.27 -17.47 11.10
CA VAL A 290 18.75 -16.57 12.15
C VAL A 290 19.04 -15.14 11.66
N PRO A 291 19.83 -14.92 10.58
CA PRO A 291 20.07 -13.58 10.07
C PRO A 291 18.91 -13.04 9.23
N THR A 292 18.09 -13.90 8.60
CA THR A 292 16.99 -13.46 7.71
C THR A 292 15.90 -12.75 8.49
N LEU A 293 15.51 -13.23 9.67
CA LEU A 293 14.41 -12.65 10.45
C LEU A 293 14.65 -11.18 10.82
N PRO A 294 15.75 -10.81 11.50
CA PRO A 294 16.00 -9.41 11.83
C PRO A 294 16.19 -8.53 10.59
N LEU A 295 16.75 -9.06 9.51
CA LEU A 295 16.90 -8.32 8.25
C LEU A 295 15.55 -8.02 7.59
N LEU A 296 14.58 -8.94 7.64
CA LEU A 296 13.25 -8.70 7.10
C LEU A 296 12.46 -7.66 7.92
N ILE A 297 12.61 -7.68 9.25
CA ILE A 297 12.02 -6.65 10.12
C ILE A 297 12.62 -5.28 9.78
N LEU A 298 13.95 -5.21 9.68
CA LEU A 298 14.65 -3.97 9.33
C LEU A 298 14.34 -3.49 7.92
N TRP A 299 14.28 -4.41 6.95
CA TRP A 299 13.84 -4.11 5.59
C TRP A 299 12.44 -3.51 5.54
N GLY A 300 11.47 -4.15 6.20
CA GLY A 300 10.11 -3.62 6.30
C GLY A 300 10.09 -2.23 6.96
N GLY A 301 10.84 -2.07 8.06
CA GLY A 301 10.98 -0.80 8.74
C GLY A 301 11.55 0.30 7.86
N LEU A 302 12.63 0.05 7.14
CA LEU A 302 13.25 1.02 6.23
C LEU A 302 12.36 1.35 5.04
N ALA A 303 11.70 0.35 4.43
CA ALA A 303 10.80 0.57 3.32
C ALA A 303 9.64 1.50 3.69
N PHE A 304 9.02 1.28 4.88
CA PHE A 304 7.91 2.13 5.34
C PHE A 304 8.38 3.45 5.98
N ALA A 305 9.62 3.53 6.43
CA ALA A 305 10.18 4.80 6.87
C ALA A 305 10.29 5.84 5.74
N LEU A 306 10.24 5.42 4.47
CA LEU A 306 10.25 6.29 3.30
C LEU A 306 8.85 6.80 2.93
N VAL A 307 7.76 6.15 3.35
CA VAL A 307 6.39 6.46 2.92
C VAL A 307 5.97 7.87 3.35
N SER A 308 6.06 8.17 4.65
CA SER A 308 5.67 9.49 5.18
C SER A 308 6.54 10.62 4.63
N PRO A 309 7.89 10.52 4.57
CA PRO A 309 8.73 11.56 3.95
C PRO A 309 8.40 11.83 2.49
N LEU A 310 8.17 10.79 1.68
CA LEU A 310 7.80 10.95 0.28
C LEU A 310 6.43 11.61 0.14
N GLN A 311 5.47 11.26 0.99
CA GLN A 311 4.15 11.87 1.02
C GLN A 311 4.23 13.37 1.36
N ILE A 312 5.03 13.73 2.37
CA ILE A 312 5.26 15.13 2.76
C ILE A 312 5.88 15.89 1.58
N TRP A 313 6.91 15.34 0.96
CA TRP A 313 7.58 16.01 -0.17
C TRP A 313 6.64 16.26 -1.34
N VAL A 314 5.81 15.29 -1.71
CA VAL A 314 4.82 15.46 -2.80
C VAL A 314 3.83 16.58 -2.47
N VAL A 315 3.32 16.62 -1.25
CA VAL A 315 2.35 17.63 -0.80
C VAL A 315 2.99 19.04 -0.77
N ASP A 316 4.21 19.16 -0.26
CA ASP A 316 4.96 20.41 -0.20
C ASP A 316 5.36 20.95 -1.59
N ALA A 317 5.61 20.03 -2.54
CA ALA A 317 5.93 20.41 -3.92
C ALA A 317 4.71 20.89 -4.72
N ALA A 318 3.50 20.63 -4.25
CA ALA A 318 2.24 20.92 -4.92
C ALA A 318 1.34 21.86 -4.11
N THR A 319 1.86 23.03 -3.75
CA THR A 319 1.19 24.06 -2.91
C THR A 319 -0.19 24.47 -3.42
N ASP A 320 -0.39 24.47 -4.75
CA ASP A 320 -1.65 24.87 -5.39
C ASP A 320 -2.73 23.78 -5.35
N ALA A 321 -2.36 22.51 -5.10
CA ALA A 321 -3.27 21.36 -5.13
C ALA A 321 -2.82 20.22 -4.18
N PRO A 322 -2.62 20.46 -2.87
CA PRO A 322 -2.01 19.50 -1.96
C PRO A 322 -2.85 18.22 -1.79
N ASN A 323 -4.17 18.32 -1.80
CA ASN A 323 -5.07 17.17 -1.65
C ASN A 323 -5.01 16.24 -2.87
N LEU A 324 -5.00 16.82 -4.08
CA LEU A 324 -4.87 16.03 -5.30
C LEU A 324 -3.47 15.42 -5.41
N ALA A 325 -2.42 16.14 -5.04
CA ALA A 325 -1.05 15.63 -4.99
C ALA A 325 -0.94 14.43 -4.05
N SER A 326 -1.52 14.53 -2.86
CA SER A 326 -1.61 13.41 -1.91
C SER A 326 -2.31 12.19 -2.51
N THR A 327 -3.44 12.39 -3.18
CA THR A 327 -4.22 11.32 -3.83
C THR A 327 -3.44 10.67 -4.98
N LEU A 328 -2.79 11.48 -5.83
CA LEU A 328 -1.98 10.98 -6.93
C LEU A 328 -0.72 10.26 -6.46
N ASN A 329 -0.15 10.64 -5.32
CA ASN A 329 0.96 9.91 -4.73
C ASN A 329 0.54 8.53 -4.23
N GLN A 330 -0.70 8.36 -3.75
CA GLN A 330 -1.25 7.02 -3.48
C GLN A 330 -1.35 6.20 -4.78
N GLY A 331 -1.73 6.83 -5.89
CA GLY A 331 -1.66 6.22 -7.23
C GLY A 331 -0.24 5.85 -7.62
N ALA A 332 0.75 6.72 -7.34
CA ALA A 332 2.16 6.45 -7.61
C ALA A 332 2.70 5.27 -6.79
N PHE A 333 2.36 5.16 -5.51
CA PHE A 333 2.67 3.97 -4.70
C PHE A 333 2.05 2.71 -5.29
N ASN A 334 0.77 2.75 -5.66
CA ASN A 334 0.09 1.59 -6.26
C ASN A 334 0.64 1.23 -7.64
N LEU A 335 1.04 2.20 -8.47
CA LEU A 335 1.76 1.94 -9.70
C LEU A 335 3.09 1.22 -9.43
N GLY A 336 3.79 1.62 -8.38
CA GLY A 336 4.99 0.95 -7.90
C GLY A 336 4.71 -0.47 -7.41
N ASN A 337 3.63 -0.69 -6.64
CA ASN A 337 3.21 -2.01 -6.18
C ASN A 337 2.96 -2.94 -7.38
N ALA A 338 2.19 -2.46 -8.37
CA ALA A 338 1.90 -3.20 -9.59
C ALA A 338 3.16 -3.56 -10.37
N THR A 339 4.01 -2.56 -10.61
CA THR A 339 5.24 -2.73 -11.39
C THR A 339 6.24 -3.62 -10.66
N GLY A 340 6.39 -3.49 -9.33
CA GLY A 340 7.28 -4.30 -8.52
C GLY A 340 6.88 -5.78 -8.52
N ALA A 341 5.60 -6.07 -8.29
CA ALA A 341 5.07 -7.43 -8.34
C ALA A 341 5.25 -8.05 -9.74
N TRP A 342 4.99 -7.28 -10.80
CA TRP A 342 5.19 -7.71 -12.18
C TRP A 342 6.67 -7.96 -12.50
N LEU A 343 7.58 -7.04 -12.16
CA LEU A 343 9.02 -7.20 -12.39
C LEU A 343 9.59 -8.41 -11.65
N GLY A 344 9.18 -8.64 -10.40
CA GLY A 344 9.55 -9.85 -9.66
C GLY A 344 9.10 -11.11 -10.39
N GLY A 345 7.86 -11.15 -10.90
CA GLY A 345 7.34 -12.27 -11.68
C GLY A 345 8.09 -12.49 -13.00
N VAL A 346 8.40 -11.41 -13.73
CA VAL A 346 9.21 -11.47 -14.96
C VAL A 346 10.62 -12.01 -14.66
N ALA A 347 11.28 -11.53 -13.61
CA ALA A 347 12.59 -12.00 -13.21
C ALA A 347 12.59 -13.51 -12.91
N LEU A 348 11.58 -13.97 -12.14
CA LEU A 348 11.43 -15.40 -11.83
C LEU A 348 11.14 -16.23 -13.08
N THR A 349 10.31 -15.74 -13.99
CA THR A 349 10.02 -16.42 -15.28
C THR A 349 11.26 -16.48 -16.17
N ALA A 350 12.13 -15.48 -16.10
CA ALA A 350 13.40 -15.45 -16.80
C ALA A 350 14.50 -16.32 -16.14
N GLY A 351 14.17 -17.07 -15.10
CA GLY A 351 15.09 -18.02 -14.44
C GLY A 351 15.81 -17.47 -13.20
N ALA A 352 15.45 -16.27 -12.72
CA ALA A 352 15.94 -15.78 -11.43
C ALA A 352 15.38 -16.64 -10.29
N SER A 353 16.16 -16.86 -9.24
CA SER A 353 15.70 -17.48 -8.00
C SER A 353 15.05 -16.45 -7.06
N TYR A 354 14.20 -16.90 -6.14
CA TYR A 354 13.62 -16.03 -5.08
C TYR A 354 14.72 -15.28 -4.30
N ARG A 355 15.88 -15.92 -4.12
CA ARG A 355 17.04 -15.32 -3.46
C ARG A 355 17.57 -14.06 -4.16
N GLN A 356 17.36 -13.91 -5.48
CA GLN A 356 17.83 -12.76 -6.25
C GLN A 356 16.87 -11.57 -6.21
N LEU A 357 15.63 -11.75 -5.78
CA LEU A 357 14.66 -10.66 -5.70
C LEU A 357 15.10 -9.50 -4.78
N PRO A 358 15.77 -9.72 -3.63
CA PRO A 358 16.36 -8.63 -2.86
C PRO A 358 17.33 -7.76 -3.69
N LEU A 359 18.13 -8.36 -4.61
CA LEU A 359 19.04 -7.58 -5.46
C LEU A 359 18.28 -6.73 -6.49
N LEU A 360 17.17 -7.24 -7.03
CA LEU A 360 16.28 -6.45 -7.88
C LEU A 360 15.72 -5.24 -7.10
N GLY A 361 15.26 -5.47 -5.88
CA GLY A 361 14.81 -4.39 -4.98
C GLY A 361 15.92 -3.37 -4.68
N ALA A 362 17.14 -3.84 -4.42
CA ALA A 362 18.31 -2.99 -4.16
C ALA A 362 18.67 -2.12 -5.37
N LEU A 363 18.63 -2.69 -6.58
CA LEU A 363 18.89 -1.95 -7.83
C LEU A 363 17.87 -0.82 -8.01
N VAL A 364 16.58 -1.09 -7.82
CA VAL A 364 15.54 -0.07 -7.96
C VAL A 364 15.65 0.99 -6.85
N ALA A 365 15.97 0.59 -5.61
CA ALA A 365 16.23 1.53 -4.52
C ALA A 365 17.44 2.43 -4.81
N ALA A 366 18.49 1.91 -5.47
CA ALA A 366 19.65 2.70 -5.91
C ALA A 366 19.25 3.73 -6.98
N ILE A 367 18.38 3.37 -7.91
CA ILE A 367 17.83 4.32 -8.90
C ILE A 367 17.02 5.41 -8.18
N ALA A 368 16.18 5.04 -7.21
CA ALA A 368 15.41 6.00 -6.41
C ALA A 368 16.33 6.94 -5.61
N LEU A 369 17.41 6.42 -5.03
CA LEU A 369 18.45 7.20 -4.36
C LEU A 369 19.12 8.18 -5.32
N ALA A 370 19.50 7.73 -6.53
CA ALA A 370 20.09 8.60 -7.53
C ALA A 370 19.17 9.76 -7.91
N PHE A 371 17.88 9.51 -8.14
CA PHE A 371 16.89 10.57 -8.36
C PHE A 371 16.76 11.50 -7.14
N THR A 372 16.79 10.96 -5.92
CA THR A 372 16.76 11.79 -4.69
C THR A 372 17.98 12.69 -4.61
N LEU A 373 19.17 12.22 -4.97
CA LEU A 373 20.41 12.99 -4.95
C LEU A 373 20.45 14.10 -6.03
N THR A 374 19.70 13.96 -7.14
CA THR A 374 19.62 15.05 -8.14
C THR A 374 19.04 16.35 -7.56
N THR A 375 18.26 16.24 -6.46
CA THR A 375 17.72 17.42 -5.78
C THR A 375 18.79 18.28 -5.12
N LEU A 376 19.94 17.71 -4.78
CA LEU A 376 21.08 18.45 -4.22
C LEU A 376 21.72 19.42 -5.22
N VAL A 377 21.63 19.10 -6.52
CA VAL A 377 22.20 19.93 -7.61
C VAL A 377 21.17 20.84 -8.27
N ASN A 378 19.86 20.65 -8.00
CA ASN A 378 18.79 21.45 -8.58
C ASN A 378 17.89 22.06 -7.51
N PRO A 379 18.13 23.31 -7.06
CA PRO A 379 17.35 23.97 -6.01
C PRO A 379 15.85 24.07 -6.31
N ARG A 380 15.44 24.04 -7.60
CA ARG A 380 14.03 24.17 -8.01
C ARG A 380 13.17 22.96 -7.62
N VAL A 381 13.80 21.80 -7.43
CA VAL A 381 13.13 20.55 -7.03
C VAL A 381 13.43 20.17 -5.57
N MET A 382 14.21 20.99 -4.85
CA MET A 382 14.43 20.79 -3.41
C MET A 382 13.13 20.90 -2.63
N PRO A 383 12.93 20.04 -1.61
CA PRO A 383 11.86 20.23 -0.63
C PRO A 383 11.91 21.65 -0.03
N VAL A 384 10.73 22.25 0.15
CA VAL A 384 10.61 23.64 0.66
C VAL A 384 11.37 23.84 1.97
N GLN A 385 11.38 22.83 2.85
CA GLN A 385 12.08 22.84 4.13
C GLN A 385 13.63 22.93 4.03
N ILE A 386 14.21 22.77 2.83
CA ILE A 386 15.66 22.71 2.61
C ILE A 386 16.12 23.81 1.66
N ARG A 387 15.20 24.56 1.04
CA ARG A 387 15.58 25.66 0.16
C ARG A 387 16.35 26.71 0.94
N PRO A 388 17.51 27.22 0.42
CA PRO A 388 18.15 28.41 0.99
C PRO A 388 17.11 29.52 1.09
N ALA A 389 17.10 30.24 2.19
CA ALA A 389 16.32 31.48 2.28
C ALA A 389 16.87 32.44 1.21
N ASP A 390 16.00 32.94 0.34
CA ASP A 390 16.31 33.96 -0.65
C ASP A 390 16.75 35.27 0.03
#